data_749c1d4e38961c2e243af9b2d692f39e
#
_entry.id   749c1d4e38961c2e243af9b2d692f39e
#
_cell.length_a   1.000
_cell.length_b   1.000
_cell.length_c   1.000
_cell.angle_alpha   90.00
_cell.angle_beta   90.00
_cell.angle_gamma   90.00
#
_symmetry.space_group_name_H-M   'P 1'
#
loop_
_entity.id
_entity.type
_entity.pdbx_description
1 polymer ?
#
loop_
_entity_poly.entity_id
_entity_poly.type
_entity_poly.pdbx_seq_one_letter_code
_entity_poly.pdbx_strand_id
1 'polypeptide(L)'
;MTIKKAMILAAGIGKRMRPLTEKIPKPLIKIGPKNFLERSIELLIKMGIDELVINIHHLSQEIDNFLKNKNYGVSITLVKEEKLLDTGGGILNATKKFKNNPFFVLNPDTIWNKNYYEELKILENSYLENNKPILLLVNKINSYDKSFRGDFNFTESNHITRDANNQQIFTGAQII
;
A
#
# COMPACT_ATOMS: atom_id res chain seq x y z
N MET A 1 -3.87 16.47 14.54
CA MET A 1 -2.99 16.51 13.33
C MET A 1 -3.39 15.36 12.44
N THR A 2 -3.42 15.47 11.13
CA THR A 2 -3.76 14.37 10.22
C THR A 2 -2.60 14.14 9.27
N ILE A 3 -2.37 12.89 8.87
CA ILE A 3 -1.33 12.54 7.90
C ILE A 3 -1.80 12.97 6.51
N LYS A 4 -0.94 13.69 5.78
CA LYS A 4 -1.26 14.28 4.47
C LYS A 4 -0.52 13.62 3.31
N LYS A 5 0.40 12.71 3.63
CA LYS A 5 1.29 12.09 2.67
C LYS A 5 1.07 10.59 2.59
N ALA A 6 1.20 10.04 1.38
CA ALA A 6 1.13 8.60 1.20
C ALA A 6 2.02 8.11 0.05
N MET A 7 2.32 6.82 0.09
CA MET A 7 3.00 6.09 -0.97
C MET A 7 2.19 4.86 -1.38
N ILE A 8 2.14 4.57 -2.67
CA ILE A 8 1.63 3.31 -3.21
C ILE A 8 2.80 2.53 -3.83
N LEU A 9 2.95 1.27 -3.41
CA LEU A 9 4.01 0.35 -3.87
C LEU A 9 3.59 -0.32 -5.19
N ALA A 10 3.95 0.28 -6.32
CA ALA A 10 3.51 -0.15 -7.65
C ALA A 10 4.65 -0.68 -8.57
N ALA A 11 5.87 -0.87 -8.04
CA ALA A 11 7.02 -1.34 -8.82
C ALA A 11 7.06 -2.86 -9.05
N GLY A 12 6.20 -3.63 -8.40
CA GLY A 12 6.21 -5.09 -8.43
C GLY A 12 5.95 -5.69 -9.82
N ILE A 13 6.72 -6.73 -10.19
CA ILE A 13 6.59 -7.41 -11.51
C ILE A 13 5.31 -8.25 -11.64
N GLY A 14 4.74 -8.69 -10.51
CA GLY A 14 3.52 -9.50 -10.53
C GLY A 14 3.69 -10.93 -11.08
N LYS A 15 4.86 -11.55 -10.91
CA LYS A 15 5.23 -12.86 -11.51
C LYS A 15 4.17 -13.95 -11.35
N ARG A 16 3.48 -14.01 -10.19
CA ARG A 16 2.45 -15.02 -9.89
C ARG A 16 1.18 -14.89 -10.74
N MET A 17 0.98 -13.73 -11.38
CA MET A 17 -0.19 -13.44 -12.22
C MET A 17 0.11 -13.51 -13.72
N ARG A 18 1.25 -14.06 -14.12
CA ARG A 18 1.55 -14.33 -15.53
C ARG A 18 0.57 -15.35 -16.12
N PRO A 19 0.20 -15.21 -17.39
CA PRO A 19 0.74 -14.28 -18.40
C PRO A 19 0.12 -12.87 -18.39
N LEU A 20 -0.89 -12.61 -17.55
CA LEU A 20 -1.62 -11.33 -17.52
C LEU A 20 -0.68 -10.13 -17.28
N THR A 21 0.25 -10.27 -16.34
CA THR A 21 1.18 -9.20 -15.97
C THR A 21 2.35 -9.01 -16.93
N GLU A 22 2.41 -9.75 -18.02
CA GLU A 22 3.34 -9.48 -19.12
C GLU A 22 2.89 -8.30 -19.99
N LYS A 23 1.58 -8.03 -20.02
CA LYS A 23 0.98 -6.97 -20.84
C LYS A 23 0.38 -5.84 -20.04
N ILE A 24 -0.04 -6.10 -18.80
CA ILE A 24 -0.72 -5.13 -17.93
C ILE A 24 0.03 -5.10 -16.60
N PRO A 25 0.56 -3.94 -16.14
CA PRO A 25 1.20 -3.89 -14.83
C PRO A 25 0.17 -4.22 -13.75
N LYS A 26 0.58 -5.00 -12.74
CA LYS A 26 -0.33 -5.50 -11.68
C LYS A 26 -1.24 -4.42 -11.10
N PRO A 27 -0.76 -3.20 -10.80
CA PRO A 27 -1.62 -2.13 -10.26
C PRO A 27 -2.76 -1.69 -11.19
N LEU A 28 -2.65 -1.92 -12.51
CA LEU A 28 -3.67 -1.57 -13.49
C LEU A 28 -4.65 -2.71 -13.82
N ILE A 29 -4.49 -3.88 -13.21
CA ILE A 29 -5.46 -4.97 -13.37
C ILE A 29 -6.79 -4.53 -12.77
N LYS A 30 -7.86 -4.68 -13.56
CA LYS A 30 -9.23 -4.31 -13.16
C LYS A 30 -9.89 -5.43 -12.37
N ILE A 31 -10.60 -5.03 -11.30
CA ILE A 31 -11.56 -5.86 -10.58
C ILE A 31 -12.88 -5.10 -10.57
N GLY A 32 -13.82 -5.55 -11.38
CA GLY A 32 -15.03 -4.79 -11.67
C GLY A 32 -14.70 -3.50 -12.46
N PRO A 33 -15.30 -2.34 -12.13
CA PRO A 33 -15.13 -1.12 -12.91
C PRO A 33 -13.79 -0.41 -12.72
N LYS A 34 -13.03 -0.73 -11.67
CA LYS A 34 -11.80 -0.03 -11.28
C LYS A 34 -10.62 -0.97 -11.15
N ASN A 35 -9.41 -0.46 -11.47
CA ASN A 35 -8.17 -1.17 -11.22
C ASN A 35 -7.69 -0.99 -9.76
N PHE A 36 -6.68 -1.75 -9.36
CA PHE A 36 -6.13 -1.70 -8.01
C PHE A 36 -5.56 -0.33 -7.64
N LEU A 37 -4.83 0.31 -8.58
CA LEU A 37 -4.21 1.61 -8.34
C LEU A 37 -5.25 2.69 -8.10
N GLU A 38 -6.30 2.72 -8.92
CA GLU A 38 -7.41 3.67 -8.81
C GLU A 38 -8.13 3.56 -7.46
N ARG A 39 -8.39 2.32 -7.01
CA ARG A 39 -8.99 2.06 -5.69
C ARG A 39 -8.13 2.59 -4.54
N SER A 40 -6.82 2.36 -4.62
CA SER A 40 -5.87 2.83 -3.62
C SER A 40 -5.81 4.35 -3.56
N ILE A 41 -5.75 5.02 -4.73
CA ILE A 41 -5.74 6.48 -4.82
C ILE A 41 -7.02 7.07 -4.23
N GLU A 42 -8.19 6.57 -4.62
CA GLU A 42 -9.48 7.07 -4.14
C GLU A 42 -9.64 6.92 -2.62
N LEU A 43 -9.19 5.80 -2.05
CA LEU A 43 -9.22 5.60 -0.61
C LEU A 43 -8.31 6.59 0.12
N LEU A 44 -7.09 6.79 -0.38
CA LEU A 44 -6.15 7.75 0.20
C LEU A 44 -6.65 9.19 0.11
N ILE A 45 -7.27 9.58 -1.00
CA ILE A 45 -7.93 10.89 -1.14
C ILE A 45 -9.05 11.04 -0.10
N LYS A 46 -9.87 9.99 0.09
CA LYS A 46 -10.92 10.00 1.13
C LYS A 46 -10.33 10.16 2.54
N MET A 47 -9.13 9.62 2.78
CA MET A 47 -8.38 9.82 4.03
C MET A 47 -7.86 11.25 4.21
N GLY A 48 -7.93 12.09 3.17
CA GLY A 48 -7.46 13.48 3.19
C GLY A 48 -5.99 13.62 2.82
N ILE A 49 -5.42 12.64 2.11
CA ILE A 49 -4.07 12.71 1.53
C ILE A 49 -4.09 13.72 0.38
N ASP A 50 -3.11 14.60 0.35
CA ASP A 50 -2.92 15.64 -0.68
C ASP A 50 -1.59 15.49 -1.44
N GLU A 51 -0.64 14.74 -0.90
CA GLU A 51 0.63 14.42 -1.55
C GLU A 51 0.85 12.89 -1.63
N LEU A 52 0.90 12.37 -2.86
CA LEU A 52 1.02 10.95 -3.15
C LEU A 52 2.28 10.67 -3.97
N VAL A 53 3.03 9.65 -3.56
CA VAL A 53 4.16 9.10 -4.32
C VAL A 53 3.82 7.68 -4.75
N ILE A 54 4.14 7.34 -5.99
CA ILE A 54 3.95 5.99 -6.54
C ILE A 54 5.28 5.55 -7.14
N ASN A 55 5.91 4.50 -6.60
CA ASN A 55 7.08 3.91 -7.24
C ASN A 55 6.64 2.99 -8.39
N ILE A 56 7.38 3.05 -9.49
CA ILE A 56 7.08 2.30 -10.70
C ILE A 56 8.34 1.66 -11.26
N HIS A 57 8.21 0.49 -11.88
CA HIS A 57 9.31 -0.23 -12.53
C HIS A 57 8.82 -0.97 -13.76
N HIS A 58 8.20 -2.13 -13.59
CA HIS A 58 7.67 -2.97 -14.66
C HIS A 58 6.51 -2.31 -15.38
N LEU A 59 6.57 -2.21 -16.71
CA LEU A 59 5.56 -1.54 -17.56
C LEU A 59 5.22 -0.13 -17.04
N SER A 60 6.24 0.61 -16.59
CA SER A 60 6.10 1.93 -15.98
C SER A 60 5.38 2.94 -16.87
N GLN A 61 5.53 2.85 -18.20
CA GLN A 61 4.87 3.73 -19.15
C GLN A 61 3.34 3.58 -19.13
N GLU A 62 2.83 2.39 -18.89
CA GLU A 62 1.39 2.13 -18.80
C GLU A 62 0.78 2.82 -17.57
N ILE A 63 1.50 2.81 -16.44
CA ILE A 63 1.07 3.52 -15.23
C ILE A 63 1.10 5.03 -15.44
N ASP A 64 2.16 5.55 -16.05
CA ASP A 64 2.30 6.97 -16.38
C ASP A 64 1.17 7.44 -17.32
N ASN A 65 0.93 6.70 -18.40
CA ASN A 65 -0.15 6.99 -19.36
C ASN A 65 -1.54 6.97 -18.69
N PHE A 66 -1.77 6.00 -17.79
CA PHE A 66 -3.04 5.91 -17.05
C PHE A 66 -3.27 7.15 -16.18
N LEU A 67 -2.24 7.62 -15.48
CA LEU A 67 -2.35 8.75 -14.56
C LEU A 67 -2.43 10.11 -15.27
N LYS A 68 -1.72 10.29 -16.38
CA LYS A 68 -1.75 11.53 -17.19
C LYS A 68 -3.16 11.91 -17.67
N ASN A 69 -4.00 10.94 -17.90
CA ASN A 69 -5.37 11.14 -18.39
C ASN A 69 -6.39 11.33 -17.26
N LYS A 70 -5.95 11.48 -16.01
CA LYS A 70 -6.81 11.59 -14.84
C LYS A 70 -6.42 12.76 -13.95
N ASN A 71 -7.42 13.48 -13.49
CA ASN A 71 -7.25 14.50 -12.46
C ASN A 71 -7.87 14.01 -11.16
N TYR A 72 -7.05 13.71 -10.19
CA TYR A 72 -7.46 13.27 -8.85
C TYR A 72 -7.57 14.40 -7.83
N GLY A 73 -7.21 15.64 -8.20
CA GLY A 73 -7.22 16.78 -7.28
C GLY A 73 -6.13 16.77 -6.21
N VAL A 74 -5.16 15.86 -6.30
CA VAL A 74 -4.01 15.73 -5.39
C VAL A 74 -2.70 15.69 -6.16
N SER A 75 -1.60 16.04 -5.49
CA SER A 75 -0.26 15.96 -6.09
C SER A 75 0.19 14.50 -6.19
N ILE A 76 0.41 13.99 -7.40
CA ILE A 76 0.92 12.64 -7.64
C ILE A 76 2.31 12.74 -8.27
N THR A 77 3.31 12.11 -7.64
CA THR A 77 4.68 12.01 -8.15
C THR A 77 5.00 10.55 -8.45
N LEU A 78 5.42 10.27 -9.69
CA LEU A 78 5.95 8.96 -10.06
C LEU A 78 7.46 8.90 -9.81
N VAL A 79 7.91 7.84 -9.15
CA VAL A 79 9.34 7.57 -8.91
C VAL A 79 9.69 6.26 -9.60
N LYS A 80 10.41 6.39 -10.72
CA LYS A 80 10.85 5.22 -11.50
C LYS A 80 12.06 4.57 -10.84
N GLU A 81 11.99 3.26 -10.66
CA GLU A 81 13.11 2.43 -10.22
C GLU A 81 13.81 1.84 -11.45
N GLU A 82 15.09 2.14 -11.63
CA GLU A 82 15.90 1.53 -12.70
C GLU A 82 16.18 0.04 -12.41
N LYS A 83 16.34 -0.30 -11.13
CA LYS A 83 16.42 -1.68 -10.63
C LYS A 83 15.36 -1.85 -9.56
N LEU A 84 14.76 -3.02 -9.49
CA LEU A 84 13.78 -3.33 -8.46
C LEU A 84 14.45 -3.29 -7.08
N LEU A 85 13.96 -2.42 -6.20
CA LEU A 85 14.56 -2.13 -4.89
C LEU A 85 13.92 -2.92 -3.74
N ASP A 86 12.96 -3.79 -4.04
CA ASP A 86 12.07 -4.41 -3.06
C ASP A 86 11.29 -3.39 -2.21
N THR A 87 10.53 -3.87 -1.22
CA THR A 87 9.62 -3.00 -0.45
C THR A 87 10.36 -1.90 0.30
N GLY A 88 11.33 -2.26 1.13
CA GLY A 88 12.04 -1.29 1.98
C GLY A 88 12.86 -0.29 1.19
N GLY A 89 13.59 -0.76 0.19
CA GLY A 89 14.39 0.09 -0.70
C GLY A 89 13.54 1.02 -1.54
N GLY A 90 12.40 0.53 -2.06
CA GLY A 90 11.42 1.32 -2.79
C GLY A 90 10.83 2.45 -1.95
N ILE A 91 10.44 2.15 -0.69
CA ILE A 91 9.94 3.15 0.26
C ILE A 91 11.01 4.21 0.49
N LEU A 92 12.21 3.80 0.92
CA LEU A 92 13.30 4.73 1.22
C LEU A 92 13.65 5.64 0.01
N ASN A 93 13.70 5.07 -1.18
CA ASN A 93 14.02 5.81 -2.40
C ASN A 93 12.94 6.83 -2.76
N ALA A 94 11.66 6.41 -2.73
CA ALA A 94 10.54 7.21 -3.23
C ALA A 94 10.10 8.30 -2.24
N THR A 95 10.27 8.10 -0.94
CA THR A 95 9.76 9.01 0.10
C THR A 95 10.78 10.03 0.62
N LYS A 96 11.95 10.14 0.01
CA LYS A 96 12.99 11.12 0.38
C LYS A 96 12.44 12.55 0.51
N LYS A 97 11.50 12.93 -0.35
CA LYS A 97 10.87 14.26 -0.32
C LYS A 97 9.92 14.47 0.87
N PHE A 98 9.47 13.41 1.51
CA PHE A 98 8.60 13.52 2.69
C PHE A 98 9.37 13.97 3.93
N LYS A 99 10.71 13.89 3.89
CA LYS A 99 11.59 14.19 5.02
C LYS A 99 11.17 13.34 6.23
N ASN A 100 10.98 13.94 7.38
CA ASN A 100 10.58 13.25 8.61
C ASN A 100 9.06 13.30 8.89
N ASN A 101 8.25 13.63 7.87
CA ASN A 101 6.81 13.61 8.06
C ASN A 101 6.26 12.19 7.94
N PRO A 102 5.32 11.79 8.80
CA PRO A 102 4.67 10.50 8.69
C PRO A 102 3.86 10.38 7.39
N PHE A 103 3.77 9.17 6.88
CA PHE A 103 3.04 8.87 5.66
C PHE A 103 2.46 7.45 5.66
N PHE A 104 1.34 7.30 4.98
CA PHE A 104 0.79 5.99 4.68
C PHE A 104 1.60 5.29 3.59
N VAL A 105 1.72 3.96 3.69
CA VAL A 105 2.18 3.10 2.60
C VAL A 105 1.12 2.07 2.31
N LEU A 106 0.67 1.97 1.07
CA LEU A 106 -0.28 0.96 0.63
C LEU A 106 0.32 0.03 -0.42
N ASN A 107 0.11 -1.27 -0.25
CA ASN A 107 0.20 -2.23 -1.34
C ASN A 107 -1.08 -2.13 -2.18
N PRO A 108 -1.01 -1.88 -3.50
CA PRO A 108 -2.21 -1.67 -4.30
C PRO A 108 -3.00 -2.97 -4.55
N ASP A 109 -2.39 -4.13 -4.40
CA ASP A 109 -2.98 -5.44 -4.73
C ASP A 109 -3.97 -5.99 -3.67
N THR A 110 -4.20 -5.26 -2.60
CA THR A 110 -5.38 -5.41 -1.74
C THR A 110 -6.56 -4.69 -2.41
N ILE A 111 -7.75 -5.28 -2.37
CA ILE A 111 -8.95 -4.68 -2.96
C ILE A 111 -9.46 -3.56 -2.05
N TRP A 112 -8.73 -2.45 -2.06
CA TRP A 112 -9.12 -1.27 -1.29
C TRP A 112 -10.44 -0.70 -1.78
N ASN A 113 -11.28 -0.31 -0.82
CA ASN A 113 -12.53 0.39 -1.09
C ASN A 113 -12.90 1.30 0.09
N LYS A 114 -13.98 2.07 -0.06
CA LYS A 114 -14.40 3.06 0.94
C LYS A 114 -14.73 2.49 2.33
N ASN A 115 -14.95 1.18 2.45
CA ASN A 115 -15.28 0.55 3.72
C ASN A 115 -14.04 0.44 4.64
N TYR A 116 -12.82 0.49 4.07
CA TYR A 116 -11.57 0.49 4.84
C TYR A 116 -11.19 1.87 5.41
N TYR A 117 -12.07 2.85 5.26
CA TYR A 117 -11.81 4.20 5.79
C TYR A 117 -11.65 4.20 7.31
N GLU A 118 -12.52 3.50 8.02
CA GLU A 118 -12.51 3.46 9.48
C GLU A 118 -11.27 2.73 10.01
N GLU A 119 -10.88 1.59 9.40
CA GLU A 119 -9.68 0.86 9.77
C GLU A 119 -8.41 1.68 9.55
N LEU A 120 -8.34 2.45 8.46
CA LEU A 120 -7.22 3.35 8.22
C LEU A 120 -7.22 4.55 9.18
N LYS A 121 -8.39 5.02 9.61
CA LYS A 121 -8.49 6.05 10.66
C LYS A 121 -8.04 5.54 12.02
N ILE A 122 -8.38 4.31 12.39
CA ILE A 122 -7.86 3.68 13.59
C ILE A 122 -6.34 3.55 13.53
N LEU A 123 -5.79 3.12 12.36
CA LEU A 123 -4.37 3.03 12.14
C LEU A 123 -3.67 4.40 12.31
N GLU A 124 -4.25 5.47 11.72
CA GLU A 124 -3.76 6.84 11.83
C GLU A 124 -3.73 7.33 13.28
N ASN A 125 -4.85 7.16 14.00
CA ASN A 125 -4.94 7.58 15.40
C ASN A 125 -3.91 6.85 16.27
N SER A 126 -3.78 5.54 16.11
CA SER A 126 -2.80 4.74 16.84
C SER A 126 -1.36 5.17 16.56
N TYR A 127 -1.05 5.57 15.31
CA TYR A 127 0.26 6.13 14.97
C TYR A 127 0.48 7.48 15.69
N LEU A 128 -0.51 8.38 15.63
CA LEU A 128 -0.40 9.73 16.22
C LEU A 128 -0.26 9.70 17.74
N GLU A 129 -0.82 8.68 18.40
CA GLU A 129 -0.69 8.48 19.84
C GLU A 129 0.69 7.93 20.23
N ASN A 130 1.24 7.02 19.43
CA ASN A 130 2.44 6.27 19.79
C ASN A 130 3.70 6.77 19.09
N ASN A 131 3.58 7.48 17.99
CA ASN A 131 4.68 7.96 17.13
C ASN A 131 5.69 6.85 16.75
N LYS A 132 5.18 5.67 16.43
CA LYS A 132 5.96 4.48 16.01
C LYS A 132 5.38 3.87 14.75
N PRO A 133 6.21 3.31 13.87
CA PRO A 133 5.71 2.58 12.71
C PRO A 133 4.66 1.54 13.08
N ILE A 134 3.57 1.50 12.33
CA ILE A 134 2.41 0.65 12.63
C ILE A 134 1.90 -0.05 11.38
N LEU A 135 1.46 -1.29 11.51
CA LEU A 135 0.89 -2.12 10.45
C LEU A 135 -0.58 -2.39 10.71
N LEU A 136 -1.38 -2.39 9.65
CA LEU A 136 -2.76 -2.89 9.71
C LEU A 136 -2.73 -4.41 9.50
N LEU A 137 -3.15 -5.15 10.51
CA LEU A 137 -3.19 -6.60 10.52
C LEU A 137 -4.63 -7.11 10.61
N VAL A 138 -4.88 -8.30 10.09
CA VAL A 138 -6.15 -9.02 10.25
C VAL A 138 -5.87 -10.44 10.74
N ASN A 139 -6.69 -10.94 11.68
CA ASN A 139 -6.56 -12.31 12.13
C ASN A 139 -6.86 -13.27 10.98
N LYS A 140 -6.02 -14.30 10.79
CA LYS A 140 -6.15 -15.28 9.70
C LYS A 140 -7.48 -16.06 9.73
N ILE A 141 -8.16 -16.13 10.88
CA ILE A 141 -9.48 -16.73 10.97
C ILE A 141 -10.50 -16.03 10.08
N ASN A 142 -10.30 -14.74 9.83
CA ASN A 142 -11.13 -13.91 8.95
C ASN A 142 -10.73 -14.01 7.48
N SER A 143 -9.62 -14.71 7.15
CA SER A 143 -9.24 -14.92 5.76
C SER A 143 -10.18 -15.90 5.07
N TYR A 144 -10.55 -15.56 3.83
CA TYR A 144 -11.26 -16.50 2.96
C TYR A 144 -10.39 -17.71 2.62
N ASP A 145 -9.12 -17.47 2.30
CA ASP A 145 -8.14 -18.53 2.04
C ASP A 145 -7.57 -19.06 3.37
N LYS A 146 -8.03 -20.23 3.77
CA LYS A 146 -7.58 -20.89 5.01
C LYS A 146 -6.15 -21.47 4.92
N SER A 147 -5.55 -21.52 3.74
CA SER A 147 -4.17 -21.96 3.57
C SER A 147 -3.14 -20.86 3.94
N PHE A 148 -3.58 -19.64 4.16
CA PHE A 148 -2.71 -18.53 4.57
C PHE A 148 -1.99 -18.84 5.88
N ARG A 149 -0.66 -18.70 5.88
CA ARG A 149 0.17 -19.03 7.06
C ARG A 149 0.24 -17.88 8.09
N GLY A 150 -0.26 -16.69 7.74
CA GLY A 150 -0.06 -15.48 8.51
C GLY A 150 1.37 -14.94 8.39
N ASP A 151 1.55 -13.69 8.77
CA ASP A 151 2.83 -12.98 8.67
C ASP A 151 3.42 -12.69 10.05
N PHE A 152 2.56 -12.50 11.07
CA PHE A 152 2.93 -12.03 12.39
C PHE A 152 2.09 -12.66 13.51
N ASN A 153 2.59 -12.56 14.74
CA ASN A 153 1.82 -12.70 15.97
C ASN A 153 1.94 -11.43 16.81
N PHE A 154 1.10 -11.32 17.85
CA PHE A 154 1.25 -10.33 18.90
C PHE A 154 1.99 -10.93 20.09
N THR A 155 2.88 -10.15 20.70
CA THR A 155 3.41 -10.40 22.04
C THR A 155 2.37 -9.98 23.09
N GLU A 156 2.58 -10.35 24.36
CA GLU A 156 1.77 -9.87 25.49
C GLU A 156 1.75 -8.34 25.64
N SER A 157 2.79 -7.67 25.16
CA SER A 157 2.92 -6.20 25.13
C SER A 157 2.39 -5.55 23.85
N ASN A 158 1.61 -6.27 23.04
CA ASN A 158 1.04 -5.82 21.77
C ASN A 158 2.07 -5.41 20.69
N HIS A 159 3.32 -5.87 20.81
CA HIS A 159 4.28 -5.75 19.72
C HIS A 159 4.12 -6.93 18.75
N ILE A 160 4.50 -6.69 17.50
CA ILE A 160 4.49 -7.75 16.49
C ILE A 160 5.77 -8.61 16.58
N THR A 161 5.61 -9.91 16.37
CA THR A 161 6.69 -10.88 16.25
C THR A 161 6.43 -11.85 15.11
N ARG A 162 7.45 -12.58 14.68
CA ARG A 162 7.34 -13.65 13.67
C ARG A 162 7.77 -14.96 14.28
N ASP A 163 6.95 -15.99 14.09
CA ASP A 163 7.26 -17.35 14.46
C ASP A 163 6.64 -18.37 13.48
N ALA A 164 6.70 -19.66 13.80
CA ALA A 164 6.22 -20.71 12.93
C ALA A 164 4.68 -20.73 12.77
N ASN A 165 3.94 -20.16 13.72
CA ASN A 165 2.47 -20.25 13.80
C ASN A 165 1.81 -18.87 13.82
N ASN A 166 2.19 -18.00 12.90
CA ASN A 166 1.64 -16.66 12.79
C ASN A 166 0.12 -16.66 12.60
N GLN A 167 -0.58 -15.82 13.37
CA GLN A 167 -2.04 -15.71 13.36
C GLN A 167 -2.55 -14.44 12.68
N GLN A 168 -1.65 -13.47 12.41
CA GLN A 168 -2.01 -12.19 11.81
C GLN A 168 -1.49 -12.09 10.39
N ILE A 169 -2.32 -11.60 9.47
CA ILE A 169 -1.99 -11.35 8.08
C ILE A 169 -1.80 -9.85 7.90
N PHE A 170 -0.70 -9.44 7.26
CA PHE A 170 -0.48 -8.06 6.89
C PHE A 170 -1.37 -7.68 5.70
N THR A 171 -2.20 -6.68 5.88
CA THR A 171 -3.17 -6.26 4.86
C THR A 171 -2.56 -5.46 3.71
N GLY A 172 -1.32 -5.03 3.85
CA GLY A 172 -0.66 -4.14 2.90
C GLY A 172 -0.82 -2.65 3.22
N ALA A 173 -1.33 -2.28 4.41
CA ALA A 173 -1.39 -0.91 4.88
C ALA A 173 -0.53 -0.69 6.10
N GLN A 174 0.27 0.37 6.09
CA GLN A 174 1.14 0.77 7.21
C GLN A 174 1.35 2.27 7.24
N ILE A 175 1.81 2.77 8.39
CA ILE A 175 2.28 4.16 8.57
C ILE A 175 3.71 4.12 9.10
N ILE A 176 4.54 4.98 8.54
CA ILE A 176 5.97 5.13 8.88
C ILE A 176 6.25 6.58 9.24
#